data_a1cb51af09e863249182b91999d3d059
#
_entry.id   a1cb51af09e863249182b91999d3d059
#
_cell.length_a   1.000
_cell.length_b   1.000
_cell.length_c   1.000
_cell.angle_alpha   90.00
_cell.angle_beta   90.00
_cell.angle_gamma   90.00
#
_symmetry.space_group_name_H-M   'P 1'
#
loop_
_entity.id
_entity.type
_entity.pdbx_description
1 polymer ?
#
loop_
_entity_poly.entity_id
_entity_poly.type
_entity_poly.pdbx_seq_one_letter_code
_entity_poly.pdbx_strand_id
1 'polypeptide(L)'
;MKYFTEKDIVIYENFFDDRDFDTILDYLNRPLWKWGHGSLPKNHPDRPEFVTPFWAMELRREAFFVDYLLNVINNKINKKFIFDGCYCNGHTYGTSGSFHQDWEDSTGRTVLLYANDVWEQEWGGKTVFNIDGRYHYVDFVPNSIVIFPGIIPHRAESTTRLFTGLRKTVAWKLMLPTH
;
A
#
# COMPACT_ATOMS: atom_id res chain seq x y z
N MET A 1 8.73 23.46 -9.49
CA MET A 1 8.85 22.00 -9.36
C MET A 1 8.87 21.66 -7.88
N LYS A 2 7.98 20.81 -7.37
CA LYS A 2 7.98 20.45 -5.95
C LYS A 2 8.96 19.31 -5.78
N TYR A 3 10.02 19.53 -4.99
CA TYR A 3 10.95 18.45 -4.64
C TYR A 3 10.38 17.65 -3.47
N PHE A 4 10.31 16.33 -3.61
CA PHE A 4 9.94 15.43 -2.53
C PHE A 4 11.19 14.93 -1.81
N THR A 5 11.06 14.67 -0.52
CA THR A 5 12.13 14.14 0.33
C THR A 5 11.60 12.93 1.10
N GLU A 6 12.48 12.21 1.76
CA GLU A 6 12.10 11.13 2.68
C GLU A 6 11.12 11.60 3.78
N LYS A 7 11.15 12.89 4.15
CA LYS A 7 10.24 13.48 5.14
C LYS A 7 8.79 13.58 4.66
N ASP A 8 8.55 13.42 3.36
CA ASP A 8 7.20 13.36 2.81
C ASP A 8 6.58 11.95 2.98
N ILE A 9 7.37 10.95 3.40
CA ILE A 9 6.94 9.60 3.74
C ILE A 9 6.76 9.53 5.26
N VAL A 10 5.52 9.45 5.72
CA VAL A 10 5.19 9.46 7.15
C VAL A 10 4.72 8.07 7.57
N ILE A 11 5.29 7.55 8.65
CA ILE A 11 4.99 6.21 9.17
C ILE A 11 4.36 6.35 10.56
N TYR A 12 3.29 5.60 10.79
CA TYR A 12 2.65 5.44 12.09
C TYR A 12 2.57 3.96 12.42
N GLU A 13 3.21 3.55 13.49
CA GLU A 13 3.17 2.16 13.99
C GLU A 13 1.97 1.96 14.95
N ASN A 14 1.52 0.70 15.09
CA ASN A 14 0.38 0.32 15.93
C ASN A 14 -0.85 1.22 15.68
N PHE A 15 -1.17 1.40 14.40
CA PHE A 15 -2.10 2.44 13.99
C PHE A 15 -3.56 2.14 14.33
N PHE A 16 -4.04 0.94 14.03
CA PHE A 16 -5.38 0.51 14.41
C PHE A 16 -5.35 -0.13 15.79
N ASP A 17 -6.45 -0.07 16.54
CA ASP A 17 -6.59 -0.87 17.75
C ASP A 17 -6.71 -2.36 17.40
N ASP A 18 -6.53 -3.22 18.41
CA ASP A 18 -6.48 -4.67 18.20
C ASP A 18 -7.75 -5.19 17.54
N ARG A 19 -8.93 -4.69 17.94
CA ARG A 19 -10.22 -5.09 17.40
C ARG A 19 -10.34 -4.75 15.91
N ASP A 20 -9.97 -3.54 15.53
CA ASP A 20 -10.01 -3.10 14.13
C ASP A 20 -9.01 -3.88 13.30
N PHE A 21 -7.81 -4.10 13.84
CA PHE A 21 -6.76 -4.82 13.12
C PHE A 21 -7.13 -6.30 12.94
N ASP A 22 -7.66 -6.97 13.96
CA ASP A 22 -8.18 -8.33 13.86
C ASP A 22 -9.29 -8.43 12.81
N THR A 23 -10.21 -7.46 12.79
CA THR A 23 -11.27 -7.40 11.78
C THR A 23 -10.70 -7.25 10.37
N ILE A 24 -9.65 -6.42 10.19
CA ILE A 24 -8.94 -6.30 8.89
C ILE A 24 -8.36 -7.65 8.48
N LEU A 25 -7.66 -8.34 9.39
CA LEU A 25 -7.05 -9.64 9.10
C LEU A 25 -8.10 -10.68 8.68
N ASP A 26 -9.25 -10.72 9.37
CA ASP A 26 -10.37 -11.61 9.04
C ASP A 26 -10.93 -11.32 7.64
N TYR A 27 -11.09 -10.04 7.28
CA TYR A 27 -11.51 -9.66 5.93
C TYR A 27 -10.53 -10.16 4.87
N LEU A 28 -9.23 -10.02 5.11
CA LEU A 28 -8.18 -10.39 4.17
C LEU A 28 -7.91 -11.89 4.11
N ASN A 29 -8.44 -12.67 5.04
CA ASN A 29 -8.40 -14.14 5.00
C ASN A 29 -9.53 -14.76 4.16
N ARG A 30 -10.47 -13.95 3.66
CA ARG A 30 -11.54 -14.45 2.77
C ARG A 30 -10.99 -14.90 1.42
N PRO A 31 -11.60 -15.90 0.75
CA PRO A 31 -11.14 -16.45 -0.52
C PRO A 31 -11.54 -15.57 -1.73
N LEU A 32 -11.28 -14.27 -1.64
CA LEU A 32 -11.64 -13.27 -2.66
C LEU A 32 -10.44 -12.73 -3.44
N TRP A 33 -9.28 -13.33 -3.27
CA TRP A 33 -8.05 -12.98 -3.96
C TRP A 33 -8.09 -13.35 -5.43
N LYS A 34 -7.65 -12.43 -6.29
CA LYS A 34 -7.54 -12.63 -7.75
C LYS A 34 -6.09 -12.51 -8.18
N TRP A 35 -5.63 -13.47 -8.94
CA TRP A 35 -4.30 -13.45 -9.56
C TRP A 35 -4.28 -12.62 -10.83
N GLY A 36 -3.15 -12.00 -11.14
CA GLY A 36 -2.91 -11.30 -12.40
C GLY A 36 -2.98 -9.78 -12.31
N HIS A 37 -3.06 -9.22 -11.10
CA HIS A 37 -2.88 -7.78 -10.89
C HIS A 37 -1.43 -7.40 -11.16
N GLY A 38 -1.18 -6.14 -11.55
CA GLY A 38 0.16 -5.59 -11.80
C GLY A 38 0.23 -4.13 -11.41
N SER A 39 1.44 -3.64 -11.13
CA SER A 39 1.69 -2.26 -10.69
C SER A 39 1.26 -1.20 -11.71
N LEU A 40 1.22 -1.55 -12.99
CA LEU A 40 0.78 -0.67 -14.07
C LEU A 40 -0.34 -1.33 -14.87
N PRO A 41 -1.35 -0.57 -15.34
CA PRO A 41 -2.40 -1.07 -16.22
C PRO A 41 -1.82 -1.72 -17.48
N LYS A 42 -2.56 -2.67 -18.08
CA LYS A 42 -2.08 -3.41 -19.27
C LYS A 42 -1.74 -2.51 -20.46
N ASN A 43 -2.42 -1.38 -20.58
CA ASN A 43 -2.27 -0.39 -21.67
C ASN A 43 -1.41 0.82 -21.27
N HIS A 44 -0.75 0.78 -20.11
CA HIS A 44 0.10 1.90 -19.70
C HIS A 44 1.34 2.00 -20.61
N PRO A 45 1.70 3.20 -21.15
CA PRO A 45 2.80 3.36 -22.09
C PRO A 45 4.17 2.93 -21.52
N ASP A 46 4.39 3.16 -20.24
CA ASP A 46 5.64 2.82 -19.55
C ASP A 46 5.64 1.41 -18.95
N ARG A 47 4.62 0.60 -19.26
CA ARG A 47 4.54 -0.77 -18.73
C ARG A 47 5.64 -1.62 -19.38
N PRO A 48 6.54 -2.24 -18.58
CA PRO A 48 7.50 -3.20 -19.10
C PRO A 48 6.79 -4.36 -19.81
N GLU A 49 7.42 -4.92 -20.84
CA GLU A 49 6.91 -6.10 -21.56
C GLU A 49 6.62 -7.26 -20.59
N PHE A 50 7.49 -7.45 -19.61
CA PHE A 50 7.34 -8.47 -18.57
C PHE A 50 7.05 -7.81 -17.22
N VAL A 51 5.78 -7.81 -16.82
CA VAL A 51 5.33 -7.37 -15.48
C VAL A 51 5.06 -8.59 -14.64
N THR A 52 5.70 -8.68 -13.49
CA THR A 52 5.41 -9.73 -12.53
C THR A 52 3.99 -9.56 -11.98
N PRO A 53 3.08 -10.53 -12.22
CA PRO A 53 1.75 -10.48 -11.65
C PRO A 53 1.79 -10.81 -10.15
N PHE A 54 0.80 -10.32 -9.42
CA PHE A 54 0.58 -10.63 -8.01
C PHE A 54 -0.92 -10.71 -7.69
N TRP A 55 -1.24 -11.06 -6.46
CA TRP A 55 -2.61 -11.19 -5.99
C TRP A 55 -3.19 -9.84 -5.61
N ALA A 56 -4.48 -9.63 -5.83
CA ALA A 56 -5.21 -8.47 -5.33
C ALA A 56 -6.61 -8.86 -4.84
N MET A 57 -7.10 -8.11 -3.87
CA MET A 57 -8.46 -8.17 -3.38
C MET A 57 -9.06 -6.76 -3.46
N GLU A 58 -10.20 -6.63 -4.15
CA GLU A 58 -10.91 -5.36 -4.27
C GLU A 58 -11.67 -5.05 -2.96
N LEU A 59 -11.47 -3.86 -2.41
CA LEU A 59 -12.07 -3.42 -1.15
C LEU A 59 -12.92 -2.14 -1.32
N ARG A 60 -12.99 -1.58 -2.51
CA ARG A 60 -13.69 -0.31 -2.80
C ARG A 60 -15.17 -0.29 -2.38
N ARG A 61 -15.81 -1.45 -2.28
CA ARG A 61 -17.23 -1.58 -1.92
C ARG A 61 -17.45 -2.09 -0.49
N GLU A 62 -16.41 -2.29 0.26
CA GLU A 62 -16.49 -2.78 1.64
C GLU A 62 -16.58 -1.59 2.59
N ALA A 63 -17.79 -1.28 3.08
CA ALA A 63 -18.05 -0.12 3.95
C ALA A 63 -17.12 -0.05 5.16
N PHE A 64 -16.69 -1.19 5.70
CA PHE A 64 -15.71 -1.24 6.78
C PHE A 64 -14.40 -0.52 6.40
N PHE A 65 -13.89 -0.72 5.17
CA PHE A 65 -12.64 -0.08 4.71
C PHE A 65 -12.83 1.36 4.23
N VAL A 66 -13.91 1.63 3.50
CA VAL A 66 -14.06 2.89 2.77
C VAL A 66 -14.78 3.97 3.57
N ASP A 67 -15.59 3.57 4.57
CA ASP A 67 -16.28 4.50 5.45
C ASP A 67 -15.67 4.47 6.86
N TYR A 68 -15.73 3.32 7.56
CA TYR A 68 -15.33 3.25 8.95
C TYR A 68 -13.82 3.48 9.13
N LEU A 69 -12.95 2.65 8.50
CA LEU A 69 -11.49 2.77 8.66
C LEU A 69 -10.96 4.08 8.07
N LEU A 70 -11.53 4.57 6.97
CA LEU A 70 -11.15 5.88 6.43
C LEU A 70 -11.46 7.01 7.42
N ASN A 71 -12.58 6.95 8.13
CA ASN A 71 -12.88 7.90 9.20
C ASN A 71 -11.89 7.78 10.37
N VAL A 72 -11.50 6.56 10.76
CA VAL A 72 -10.46 6.33 11.78
C VAL A 72 -9.13 6.97 11.34
N ILE A 73 -8.72 6.74 10.08
CA ILE A 73 -7.50 7.33 9.50
C ILE A 73 -7.60 8.86 9.56
N ASN A 74 -8.67 9.46 9.04
CA ASN A 74 -8.86 10.90 8.98
C ASN A 74 -8.81 11.54 10.38
N ASN A 75 -9.43 10.92 11.36
CA ASN A 75 -9.47 11.43 12.74
C ASN A 75 -8.10 11.33 13.40
N LYS A 76 -7.42 10.18 13.33
CA LYS A 76 -6.13 9.96 13.99
C LYS A 76 -5.02 10.87 13.44
N ILE A 77 -5.03 11.16 12.13
CA ILE A 77 -4.01 12.01 11.52
C ILE A 77 -4.46 13.47 11.34
N ASN A 78 -5.67 13.82 11.81
CA ASN A 78 -6.28 15.14 11.69
C ASN A 78 -6.26 15.68 10.25
N LYS A 79 -6.75 14.87 9.30
CA LYS A 79 -6.87 15.20 7.87
C LYS A 79 -8.30 14.91 7.40
N LYS A 80 -8.66 15.49 6.26
CA LYS A 80 -9.94 15.24 5.59
C LYS A 80 -9.65 14.74 4.18
N PHE A 81 -9.19 13.52 4.07
CA PHE A 81 -8.95 12.91 2.77
C PHE A 81 -10.28 12.61 2.07
N ILE A 82 -10.26 12.80 0.74
CA ILE A 82 -11.35 12.41 -0.16
C ILE A 82 -11.00 11.03 -0.72
N PHE A 83 -11.95 10.10 -0.65
CA PHE A 83 -11.79 8.73 -1.11
C PHE A 83 -11.79 8.64 -2.65
N ASP A 84 -10.85 7.89 -3.20
CA ASP A 84 -10.81 7.51 -4.62
C ASP A 84 -10.86 5.99 -4.81
N GLY A 85 -10.08 5.22 -4.06
CA GLY A 85 -10.02 3.78 -4.19
C GLY A 85 -9.44 3.05 -2.97
N CYS A 86 -9.76 1.75 -2.85
CA CYS A 86 -9.20 0.88 -1.83
C CYS A 86 -9.09 -0.55 -2.35
N TYR A 87 -7.94 -1.16 -2.17
CA TYR A 87 -7.68 -2.57 -2.49
C TYR A 87 -6.55 -3.12 -1.63
N CYS A 88 -6.46 -4.44 -1.56
CA CYS A 88 -5.33 -5.12 -0.93
C CYS A 88 -4.48 -5.82 -1.98
N ASN A 89 -3.17 -5.61 -1.92
CA ASN A 89 -2.18 -6.34 -2.71
C ASN A 89 -1.60 -7.50 -1.91
N GLY A 90 -1.41 -8.63 -2.59
CA GLY A 90 -0.82 -9.83 -2.02
C GLY A 90 0.41 -10.28 -2.82
N HIS A 91 1.57 -10.27 -2.16
CA HIS A 91 2.83 -10.69 -2.77
C HIS A 91 3.35 -11.96 -2.14
N THR A 92 3.81 -12.88 -2.98
CA THR A 92 4.56 -14.08 -2.59
C THR A 92 6.02 -13.94 -3.00
N TYR A 93 6.86 -14.90 -2.64
CA TYR A 93 8.23 -14.94 -3.14
C TYR A 93 8.27 -14.83 -4.67
N GLY A 94 9.17 -14.01 -5.18
CA GLY A 94 9.35 -13.78 -6.63
C GLY A 94 8.36 -12.80 -7.27
N THR A 95 7.41 -12.22 -6.52
CA THR A 95 6.41 -11.30 -7.06
C THR A 95 6.66 -9.85 -6.63
N SER A 96 7.78 -9.27 -7.04
CA SER A 96 8.04 -7.84 -6.82
C SER A 96 7.16 -6.98 -7.72
N GLY A 97 6.69 -5.86 -7.21
CA GLY A 97 6.06 -4.82 -8.01
C GLY A 97 7.07 -4.08 -8.91
N SER A 98 6.61 -3.51 -10.01
CA SER A 98 7.37 -2.53 -10.77
C SER A 98 7.27 -1.15 -10.13
N PHE A 99 8.28 -0.29 -10.31
CA PHE A 99 8.14 1.12 -9.92
C PHE A 99 6.98 1.77 -10.67
N HIS A 100 6.13 2.45 -9.95
CA HIS A 100 4.96 3.16 -10.46
C HIS A 100 4.62 4.34 -9.58
N GLN A 101 3.84 5.24 -10.13
CA GLN A 101 3.19 6.33 -9.42
C GLN A 101 1.70 6.01 -9.31
N ASP A 102 1.10 6.33 -8.19
CA ASP A 102 -0.34 6.13 -7.97
C ASP A 102 -1.17 7.32 -8.46
N TRP A 103 -0.51 8.48 -8.63
CA TRP A 103 -1.11 9.75 -9.01
C TRP A 103 -0.18 10.52 -9.95
N GLU A 104 -0.77 11.30 -10.85
CA GLU A 104 -0.02 12.15 -11.79
C GLU A 104 0.42 13.49 -11.18
N ASP A 105 -0.21 13.89 -10.08
CA ASP A 105 0.03 15.17 -9.43
C ASP A 105 0.27 15.04 -7.91
N SER A 106 0.56 16.19 -7.28
CA SER A 106 0.91 16.26 -5.86
C SER A 106 -0.30 16.31 -4.91
N THR A 107 -1.53 16.24 -5.40
CA THR A 107 -2.76 16.26 -4.56
C THR A 107 -3.09 14.87 -4.04
N GLY A 108 -2.74 13.84 -4.81
CA GLY A 108 -2.98 12.46 -4.44
C GLY A 108 -2.11 11.98 -3.29
N ARG A 109 -2.69 11.15 -2.45
CA ARG A 109 -2.03 10.46 -1.33
C ARG A 109 -2.34 8.98 -1.37
N THR A 110 -1.34 8.20 -1.05
CA THR A 110 -1.53 6.79 -0.74
C THR A 110 -1.33 6.58 0.74
N VAL A 111 -2.28 5.89 1.37
CA VAL A 111 -2.16 5.34 2.72
C VAL A 111 -2.02 3.84 2.55
N LEU A 112 -0.89 3.29 2.94
CA LEU A 112 -0.55 1.88 2.82
C LEU A 112 -0.47 1.24 4.20
N LEU A 113 -1.32 0.26 4.49
CA LEU A 113 -1.28 -0.53 5.71
C LEU A 113 -0.54 -1.85 5.46
N TYR A 114 0.36 -2.22 6.36
CA TYR A 114 0.95 -3.56 6.42
C TYR A 114 0.04 -4.50 7.23
N ALA A 115 -0.60 -5.44 6.54
CA ALA A 115 -1.74 -6.20 7.03
C ALA A 115 -1.47 -7.71 7.17
N ASN A 116 -0.34 -8.06 7.77
CA ASN A 116 -0.08 -9.38 8.34
C ASN A 116 -0.03 -9.23 9.87
N ASP A 117 -0.40 -10.25 10.60
CA ASP A 117 -0.38 -10.29 12.07
C ASP A 117 1.02 -10.42 12.65
N VAL A 118 1.87 -11.19 11.97
CA VAL A 118 3.26 -11.43 12.35
C VAL A 118 4.16 -11.16 11.14
N TRP A 119 5.35 -10.61 11.42
CA TRP A 119 6.36 -10.39 10.39
C TRP A 119 7.77 -10.47 10.99
N GLU A 120 8.63 -11.25 10.33
CA GLU A 120 10.03 -11.32 10.67
C GLU A 120 10.86 -10.47 9.69
N GLN A 121 11.87 -9.76 10.18
CA GLN A 121 12.68 -8.86 9.36
C GLN A 121 13.36 -9.58 8.18
N GLU A 122 13.79 -10.83 8.38
CA GLU A 122 14.43 -11.65 7.35
C GLU A 122 13.48 -12.13 6.25
N TRP A 123 12.15 -11.97 6.41
CA TRP A 123 11.17 -12.25 5.36
C TRP A 123 11.17 -11.19 4.26
N GLY A 124 11.84 -10.05 4.44
CA GLY A 124 11.95 -8.99 3.45
C GLY A 124 10.63 -8.26 3.22
N GLY A 125 10.23 -8.07 1.94
CA GLY A 125 8.92 -7.48 1.60
C GLY A 125 8.80 -6.00 1.92
N LYS A 126 9.90 -5.23 1.86
CA LYS A 126 9.92 -3.79 2.09
C LYS A 126 9.09 -3.03 1.03
N THR A 127 8.70 -1.83 1.33
CA THR A 127 8.26 -0.86 0.33
C THR A 127 9.45 0.02 -0.04
N VAL A 128 9.72 0.16 -1.34
CA VAL A 128 10.84 0.93 -1.86
C VAL A 128 10.32 2.17 -2.56
N PHE A 129 10.85 3.31 -2.20
CA PHE A 129 10.58 4.60 -2.82
C PHE A 129 11.81 5.05 -3.61
N ASN A 130 11.61 5.65 -4.77
CA ASN A 130 12.66 6.26 -5.56
C ASN A 130 12.49 7.79 -5.50
N ILE A 131 13.36 8.47 -4.77
CA ILE A 131 13.35 9.93 -4.63
C ILE A 131 14.65 10.44 -5.24
N ASP A 132 14.55 11.16 -6.36
CA ASP A 132 15.69 11.73 -7.09
C ASP A 132 16.79 10.69 -7.40
N GLY A 133 16.40 9.47 -7.79
CA GLY A 133 17.32 8.39 -8.12
C GLY A 133 17.90 7.65 -6.90
N ARG A 134 17.53 8.02 -5.68
CA ARG A 134 17.93 7.34 -4.45
C ARG A 134 16.79 6.47 -3.92
N TYR A 135 17.13 5.26 -3.51
CA TYR A 135 16.17 4.32 -2.95
C TYR A 135 16.08 4.50 -1.43
N HIS A 136 14.83 4.67 -0.96
CA HIS A 136 14.47 4.71 0.45
C HIS A 136 13.59 3.50 0.75
N TYR A 137 13.87 2.83 1.85
CA TYR A 137 13.24 1.57 2.21
C TYR A 137 12.39 1.76 3.46
N VAL A 138 11.17 1.27 3.41
CA VAL A 138 10.29 1.16 4.58
C VAL A 138 10.08 -0.32 4.87
N ASP A 139 10.46 -0.72 6.08
CA ASP A 139 10.31 -2.09 6.55
C ASP A 139 8.82 -2.45 6.72
N PHE A 140 8.53 -3.73 6.54
CA PHE A 140 7.20 -4.25 6.81
C PHE A 140 7.04 -4.44 8.33
N VAL A 141 6.27 -3.57 8.96
CA VAL A 141 5.91 -3.66 10.37
C VAL A 141 4.40 -3.87 10.47
N PRO A 142 3.90 -4.99 11.04
CA PRO A 142 2.46 -5.23 11.19
C PRO A 142 1.73 -4.06 11.84
N ASN A 143 0.49 -3.80 11.40
CA ASN A 143 -0.34 -2.72 11.90
C ASN A 143 0.31 -1.33 11.81
N SER A 144 1.26 -1.12 10.91
CA SER A 144 1.74 0.22 10.61
C SER A 144 1.17 0.73 9.30
N ILE A 145 0.94 2.05 9.22
CA ILE A 145 0.57 2.73 7.99
C ILE A 145 1.70 3.62 7.51
N VAL A 146 1.84 3.67 6.18
CA VAL A 146 2.76 4.57 5.49
C VAL A 146 1.93 5.53 4.63
N ILE A 147 2.08 6.84 4.87
CA ILE A 147 1.38 7.89 4.13
C ILE A 147 2.38 8.63 3.27
N PHE A 148 2.12 8.72 1.98
CA PHE A 148 3.03 9.37 1.06
C PHE A 148 2.29 10.03 -0.12
N PRO A 149 2.89 11.06 -0.76
CA PRO A 149 2.43 11.59 -2.04
C PRO A 149 2.45 10.49 -3.11
N GLY A 150 1.30 10.21 -3.70
CA GLY A 150 1.18 9.12 -4.68
C GLY A 150 1.98 9.33 -5.97
N ILE A 151 2.47 10.54 -6.20
CA ILE A 151 3.38 10.86 -7.31
C ILE A 151 4.83 10.37 -7.05
N ILE A 152 5.19 9.99 -5.81
CA ILE A 152 6.52 9.41 -5.54
C ILE A 152 6.58 8.00 -6.13
N PRO A 153 7.52 7.71 -7.05
CA PRO A 153 7.69 6.37 -7.59
C PRO A 153 8.01 5.37 -6.48
N HIS A 154 7.25 4.29 -6.42
CA HIS A 154 7.41 3.27 -5.39
C HIS A 154 7.06 1.88 -5.91
N ARG A 155 7.48 0.87 -5.15
CA ARG A 155 7.17 -0.54 -5.43
C ARG A 155 7.20 -1.38 -4.16
N ALA A 156 6.54 -2.54 -4.18
CA ALA A 156 6.77 -3.59 -3.21
C ALA A 156 7.97 -4.44 -3.61
N GLU A 157 8.83 -4.78 -2.66
CA GLU A 157 9.80 -5.87 -2.84
C GLU A 157 9.14 -7.23 -2.62
N SER A 158 9.66 -8.24 -3.31
CA SER A 158 9.34 -9.63 -3.04
C SER A 158 9.72 -10.02 -1.60
N THR A 159 8.98 -10.94 -1.05
CA THR A 159 9.44 -11.65 0.16
C THR A 159 10.62 -12.57 -0.16
N THR A 160 11.36 -12.95 0.87
CA THR A 160 12.40 -13.98 0.75
C THR A 160 11.78 -15.38 0.71
N ARG A 161 12.60 -16.40 0.44
CA ARG A 161 12.16 -17.81 0.44
C ARG A 161 11.76 -18.32 1.82
N LEU A 162 12.11 -17.58 2.88
CA LEU A 162 11.78 -17.93 4.27
C LEU A 162 10.30 -17.67 4.58
N PHE A 163 9.64 -16.80 3.79
CA PHE A 163 8.23 -16.51 3.95
C PHE A 163 7.39 -17.30 2.94
N THR A 164 6.56 -18.19 3.44
CA THR A 164 5.72 -19.07 2.62
C THR A 164 4.27 -18.60 2.49
N GLY A 165 3.93 -17.49 3.15
CA GLY A 165 2.58 -16.92 3.14
C GLY A 165 2.37 -15.86 2.07
N LEU A 166 1.32 -15.07 2.26
CA LEU A 166 0.97 -13.92 1.42
C LEU A 166 1.29 -12.62 2.18
N ARG A 167 2.22 -11.81 1.65
CA ARG A 167 2.48 -10.45 2.14
C ARG A 167 1.30 -9.56 1.73
N LYS A 168 0.54 -9.09 2.68
CA LYS A 168 -0.70 -8.33 2.45
C LYS A 168 -0.50 -6.86 2.76
N THR A 169 -0.90 -5.97 1.84
CA THR A 169 -0.93 -4.52 2.08
C THR A 169 -2.23 -3.93 1.58
N VAL A 170 -2.94 -3.22 2.45
CA VAL A 170 -4.13 -2.46 2.04
C VAL A 170 -3.70 -1.07 1.62
N ALA A 171 -4.13 -0.64 0.44
CA ALA A 171 -3.85 0.67 -0.11
C ALA A 171 -5.15 1.47 -0.27
N TRP A 172 -5.24 2.60 0.42
CA TRP A 172 -6.24 3.64 0.15
C TRP A 172 -5.63 4.66 -0.79
N LYS A 173 -6.30 4.90 -1.91
CA LYS A 173 -6.02 6.00 -2.84
C LYS A 173 -6.90 7.18 -2.45
N LEU A 174 -6.29 8.27 -2.08
CA LEU A 174 -6.94 9.39 -1.43
C LEU A 174 -6.49 10.71 -2.07
N MET A 175 -7.32 11.75 -1.98
CA MET A 175 -6.97 13.10 -2.40
C MET A 175 -7.00 14.06 -1.22
N LEU A 176 -6.14 15.07 -1.25
CA LEU A 176 -6.27 16.23 -0.37
C LEU A 176 -7.45 17.09 -0.84
N PRO A 177 -8.23 17.70 0.08
CA PRO A 177 -9.23 18.68 -0.30
C PRO A 177 -8.58 19.81 -1.09
N THR A 178 -9.17 20.18 -2.21
CA THR A 178 -8.84 21.44 -2.91
C THR A 178 -9.47 22.59 -2.14
N HIS A 179 -8.66 23.54 -1.75
CA HIS A 179 -9.10 24.80 -1.12
C HIS A 179 -9.70 25.73 -2.15
#